data_6475d4d1f242b9551678f8e34ab6bcac
#
_entry.id   6475d4d1f242b9551678f8e34ab6bcac
#
_cell.length_a   1.000
_cell.length_b   1.000
_cell.length_c   1.000
_cell.angle_alpha   90.00
_cell.angle_beta   90.00
_cell.angle_gamma   90.00
#
_symmetry.space_group_name_H-M   'P 1'
#
loop_
_entity.id
_entity.type
_entity.pdbx_description
1 polymer ?
#
loop_
_entity_poly.entity_id
_entity_poly.type
_entity_poly.pdbx_seq_one_letter_code
_entity_poly.pdbx_strand_id
1 'polypeptide(L)'
;NTNKMNLELYSVLAEVDGMGFPLAYMLLTTATAIIDGVRTKMITHFFDKLYHIGINPTFVMTDKDFAQISAVKTIWPDAYIQLCLWHLKRAIKRQLGLKKQPKTTRYYGNSANAEFPFIDVNFCPDFTSQQSIVRENFDSDNNESNYSNMLQSKKIIFTFCPPEHHNYIINLVTKHFNQHPYIPANDMQYYLPNQIHEVAVREIYTYCKDNDLKWVWSYLWVEWYSSSKWPTWARSAKKEISVLKTTMIVESHWRLIKHNYINKFNKPRVDLLVWILVERLLPRYIIKMQDLESNSKTRTIASWRP
;
A
#
# COMPACT_ATOMS: atom_id res chain seq x y z
N ASN A 1 -20.21 0.22 -6.14
CA ASN A 1 -20.69 1.31 -7.01
C ASN A 1 -21.50 2.30 -6.20
N THR A 2 -21.15 3.59 -6.27
CA THR A 2 -21.79 4.67 -5.53
C THR A 2 -22.83 5.42 -6.35
N ASN A 3 -22.95 5.14 -7.66
CA ASN A 3 -23.86 5.86 -8.55
C ASN A 3 -24.25 5.03 -9.79
N LYS A 4 -25.33 5.46 -10.49
CA LYS A 4 -25.89 4.77 -11.67
C LYS A 4 -24.96 4.79 -12.90
N MET A 5 -24.13 5.82 -13.03
CA MET A 5 -23.20 5.96 -14.17
C MET A 5 -21.89 5.20 -14.00
N ASN A 6 -21.72 4.47 -12.90
CA ASN A 6 -20.48 3.76 -12.54
C ASN A 6 -19.23 4.68 -12.48
N LEU A 7 -19.42 5.97 -12.18
CA LEU A 7 -18.30 6.87 -11.97
C LEU A 7 -17.55 6.48 -10.70
N GLU A 8 -16.24 6.58 -10.74
CA GLU A 8 -15.40 6.50 -9.54
C GLU A 8 -15.54 7.81 -8.77
N LEU A 9 -15.82 7.72 -7.46
CA LEU A 9 -15.87 8.87 -6.59
C LEU A 9 -14.59 8.91 -5.76
N TYR A 10 -13.81 9.97 -5.93
CA TYR A 10 -12.61 10.28 -5.15
C TYR A 10 -12.95 11.30 -4.07
N SER A 11 -12.26 11.20 -2.94
CA SER A 11 -12.30 12.24 -1.90
C SER A 11 -10.91 12.54 -1.40
N VAL A 12 -10.65 13.81 -1.13
CA VAL A 12 -9.50 14.27 -0.36
C VAL A 12 -10.00 14.70 0.99
N LEU A 13 -9.40 14.15 2.06
CA LEU A 13 -9.74 14.44 3.44
C LEU A 13 -8.51 15.03 4.14
N ALA A 14 -8.72 16.07 4.94
CA ALA A 14 -7.77 16.51 5.95
C ALA A 14 -7.99 15.72 7.24
N GLU A 15 -6.91 15.44 7.94
CA GLU A 15 -6.97 14.88 9.30
C GLU A 15 -6.91 16.04 10.30
N VAL A 16 -7.84 16.03 11.25
CA VAL A 16 -7.87 16.96 12.39
C VAL A 16 -8.28 16.16 13.63
N ASP A 17 -7.41 16.11 14.63
CA ASP A 17 -7.63 15.39 15.90
C ASP A 17 -8.12 13.92 15.72
N GLY A 18 -7.50 13.19 14.78
CA GLY A 18 -7.85 11.80 14.48
C GLY A 18 -9.11 11.62 13.63
N MET A 19 -9.76 12.72 13.21
CA MET A 19 -10.96 12.69 12.37
C MET A 19 -10.65 13.15 10.94
N GLY A 20 -11.36 12.57 9.96
CA GLY A 20 -11.24 12.96 8.55
C GLY A 20 -12.30 13.99 8.17
N PHE A 21 -11.87 15.14 7.64
CA PHE A 21 -12.74 16.20 7.11
C PHE A 21 -12.60 16.25 5.59
N PRO A 22 -13.70 16.11 4.82
CA PRO A 22 -13.64 16.15 3.37
C PRO A 22 -13.33 17.58 2.89
N LEU A 23 -12.26 17.70 2.11
CA LEU A 23 -11.88 18.97 1.45
C LEU A 23 -12.46 19.06 0.05
N ALA A 24 -12.46 17.93 -0.68
CA ALA A 24 -12.94 17.92 -2.05
C ALA A 24 -13.38 16.52 -2.50
N TYR A 25 -14.23 16.50 -3.52
CA TYR A 25 -14.68 15.32 -4.22
C TYR A 25 -14.45 15.44 -5.71
N MET A 26 -14.12 14.34 -6.36
CA MET A 26 -14.05 14.23 -7.81
C MET A 26 -14.81 13.00 -8.28
N LEU A 27 -15.64 13.17 -9.30
CA LEU A 27 -16.29 12.08 -10.03
C LEU A 27 -15.54 11.87 -11.33
N LEU A 28 -15.02 10.66 -11.51
CA LEU A 28 -14.22 10.30 -12.68
C LEU A 28 -14.84 9.11 -13.41
N THR A 29 -14.99 9.21 -14.74
CA THR A 29 -15.34 8.06 -15.56
C THR A 29 -14.09 7.32 -16.02
N THR A 30 -14.10 6.00 -15.87
CA THR A 30 -13.04 5.13 -16.42
C THR A 30 -13.49 4.44 -17.72
N ALA A 31 -14.74 4.64 -18.13
CA ALA A 31 -15.30 3.98 -19.31
C ALA A 31 -14.59 4.34 -20.64
N THR A 32 -13.87 5.46 -20.68
CA THR A 32 -13.10 5.94 -21.85
C THR A 32 -11.59 5.87 -21.65
N ALA A 33 -11.11 5.40 -20.51
CA ALA A 33 -9.69 5.37 -20.16
C ALA A 33 -8.95 4.17 -20.79
N ILE A 34 -9.13 3.94 -22.08
CA ILE A 34 -8.31 3.01 -22.87
C ILE A 34 -6.93 3.61 -23.14
N ILE A 35 -6.77 4.93 -22.93
CA ILE A 35 -5.50 5.64 -23.18
C ILE A 35 -4.71 5.68 -21.86
N ASP A 36 -3.53 5.07 -21.86
CA ASP A 36 -2.61 5.11 -20.73
C ASP A 36 -2.30 6.55 -20.28
N GLY A 37 -2.35 6.78 -18.98
CA GLY A 37 -2.04 8.07 -18.37
C GLY A 37 -3.20 9.07 -18.26
N VAL A 38 -4.36 8.86 -18.91
CA VAL A 38 -5.52 9.77 -18.78
C VAL A 38 -5.98 9.89 -17.34
N ARG A 39 -6.08 8.78 -16.61
CA ARG A 39 -6.44 8.78 -15.19
C ARG A 39 -5.46 9.61 -14.34
N THR A 40 -4.16 9.47 -14.60
CA THR A 40 -3.13 10.26 -13.92
C THR A 40 -3.30 11.75 -14.20
N LYS A 41 -3.50 12.14 -15.47
CA LYS A 41 -3.73 13.54 -15.86
C LYS A 41 -4.95 14.15 -15.16
N MET A 42 -6.05 13.41 -15.07
CA MET A 42 -7.27 13.88 -14.41
C MET A 42 -7.06 14.06 -12.90
N ILE A 43 -6.37 13.14 -12.23
CA ILE A 43 -6.04 13.26 -10.81
C ILE A 43 -5.06 14.41 -10.60
N THR A 44 -4.05 14.59 -11.47
CA THR A 44 -3.12 15.72 -11.41
C THR A 44 -3.86 17.05 -11.52
N HIS A 45 -4.77 17.18 -12.49
CA HIS A 45 -5.58 18.41 -12.65
C HIS A 45 -6.49 18.67 -11.43
N PHE A 46 -7.03 17.61 -10.81
CA PHE A 46 -7.80 17.74 -9.59
C PHE A 46 -6.94 18.26 -8.43
N PHE A 47 -5.75 17.73 -8.24
CA PHE A 47 -4.82 18.19 -7.21
C PHE A 47 -4.28 19.60 -7.49
N ASP A 48 -4.06 19.93 -8.75
CA ASP A 48 -3.68 21.29 -9.17
C ASP A 48 -4.71 22.33 -8.73
N LYS A 49 -6.01 22.05 -8.89
CA LYS A 49 -7.08 22.90 -8.36
C LYS A 49 -7.01 23.08 -6.84
N LEU A 50 -6.70 22.01 -6.11
CA LEU A 50 -6.55 22.07 -4.67
C LEU A 50 -5.33 22.91 -4.25
N TYR A 51 -4.23 22.79 -4.98
CA TYR A 51 -3.04 23.61 -4.77
C TYR A 51 -3.36 25.11 -4.97
N HIS A 52 -4.06 25.47 -6.02
CA HIS A 52 -4.42 26.86 -6.32
C HIS A 52 -5.37 27.50 -5.30
N ILE A 53 -6.15 26.73 -4.58
CA ILE A 53 -6.96 27.23 -3.44
C ILE A 53 -6.22 27.20 -2.11
N GLY A 54 -4.89 26.96 -2.12
CA GLY A 54 -4.02 27.06 -0.94
C GLY A 54 -3.80 25.76 -0.17
N ILE A 55 -4.24 24.60 -0.67
CA ILE A 55 -3.98 23.32 0.00
C ILE A 55 -2.54 22.90 -0.30
N ASN A 56 -1.71 22.88 0.74
CA ASN A 56 -0.31 22.46 0.68
C ASN A 56 0.02 21.49 1.83
N PRO A 57 -0.16 20.18 1.64
CA PRO A 57 0.01 19.19 2.69
C PRO A 57 1.49 18.87 2.94
N THR A 58 1.89 18.70 4.21
CA THR A 58 3.19 18.11 4.56
C THR A 58 3.21 16.61 4.28
N PHE A 59 2.09 15.92 4.53
CA PHE A 59 1.93 14.49 4.28
C PHE A 59 0.72 14.22 3.40
N VAL A 60 0.90 13.33 2.43
CA VAL A 60 -0.20 12.73 1.68
C VAL A 60 -0.23 11.24 1.94
N MET A 61 -1.28 10.77 2.61
CA MET A 61 -1.49 9.35 2.82
C MET A 61 -2.37 8.77 1.71
N THR A 62 -1.88 7.72 1.07
CA THR A 62 -2.59 7.06 -0.04
C THR A 62 -2.38 5.55 -0.01
N ASP A 63 -3.17 4.85 -0.83
CA ASP A 63 -2.92 3.46 -1.18
C ASP A 63 -1.78 3.36 -2.20
N LYS A 64 -1.37 2.14 -2.55
CA LYS A 64 -0.37 1.93 -3.60
C LYS A 64 -0.99 2.15 -5.01
N ASP A 65 -1.51 3.34 -5.26
CA ASP A 65 -2.04 3.77 -6.56
C ASP A 65 -1.02 4.66 -7.27
N PHE A 66 -0.44 4.15 -8.35
CA PHE A 66 0.61 4.86 -9.09
C PHE A 66 0.14 6.20 -9.68
N ALA A 67 -1.13 6.30 -10.10
CA ALA A 67 -1.67 7.53 -10.64
C ALA A 67 -1.76 8.62 -9.57
N GLN A 68 -2.23 8.27 -8.36
CA GLN A 68 -2.27 9.18 -7.22
C GLN A 68 -0.86 9.59 -6.78
N ILE A 69 0.06 8.63 -6.63
CA ILE A 69 1.45 8.89 -6.23
C ILE A 69 2.14 9.82 -7.24
N SER A 70 1.96 9.58 -8.54
CA SER A 70 2.52 10.43 -9.60
C SER A 70 1.95 11.84 -9.56
N ALA A 71 0.65 11.98 -9.40
CA ALA A 71 -0.03 13.27 -9.30
C ALA A 71 0.43 14.07 -8.07
N VAL A 72 0.58 13.41 -6.90
CA VAL A 72 1.11 14.06 -5.68
C VAL A 72 2.53 14.59 -5.91
N LYS A 73 3.42 13.77 -6.48
CA LYS A 73 4.80 14.17 -6.77
C LYS A 73 4.88 15.35 -7.75
N THR A 74 3.92 15.46 -8.66
CA THR A 74 3.87 16.55 -9.63
C THR A 74 3.41 17.86 -9.01
N ILE A 75 2.37 17.82 -8.17
CA ILE A 75 1.72 19.03 -7.64
C ILE A 75 2.34 19.48 -6.30
N TRP A 76 2.70 18.53 -5.44
CA TRP A 76 3.29 18.78 -4.13
C TRP A 76 4.62 18.01 -4.02
N PRO A 77 5.69 18.46 -4.72
CA PRO A 77 6.98 17.74 -4.74
C PRO A 77 7.63 17.62 -3.36
N ASP A 78 7.35 18.56 -2.46
CA ASP A 78 7.88 18.59 -1.10
C ASP A 78 7.04 17.77 -0.12
N ALA A 79 5.86 17.32 -0.50
CA ALA A 79 4.99 16.52 0.36
C ALA A 79 5.53 15.10 0.53
N TYR A 80 5.55 14.64 1.77
CA TYR A 80 5.88 13.25 2.07
C TYR A 80 4.73 12.31 1.69
N ILE A 81 5.00 11.37 0.82
CA ILE A 81 4.05 10.28 0.52
C ILE A 81 4.17 9.21 1.59
N GLN A 82 3.07 8.87 2.23
CA GLN A 82 2.98 7.78 3.20
C GLN A 82 1.96 6.75 2.74
N LEU A 83 2.43 5.56 2.38
CA LEU A 83 1.53 4.47 2.07
C LEU A 83 0.84 3.94 3.34
N CYS A 84 -0.43 3.59 3.19
CA CYS A 84 -1.23 3.00 4.27
C CYS A 84 -0.67 1.65 4.71
N LEU A 85 -0.38 1.49 6.02
CA LEU A 85 0.13 0.24 6.58
C LEU A 85 -0.80 -0.95 6.34
N TRP A 86 -2.13 -0.74 6.40
CA TRP A 86 -3.07 -1.83 6.16
C TRP A 86 -3.00 -2.34 4.72
N HIS A 87 -2.95 -1.43 3.74
CA HIS A 87 -2.81 -1.78 2.32
C HIS A 87 -1.45 -2.40 2.01
N LEU A 88 -0.37 -1.92 2.64
CA LEU A 88 0.95 -2.53 2.58
C LEU A 88 0.90 -3.99 3.05
N LYS A 89 0.38 -4.24 4.25
CA LYS A 89 0.24 -5.60 4.81
C LYS A 89 -0.64 -6.49 3.93
N ARG A 90 -1.75 -5.96 3.41
CA ARG A 90 -2.67 -6.69 2.52
C ARG A 90 -2.01 -7.06 1.21
N ALA A 91 -1.23 -6.14 0.60
CA ALA A 91 -0.50 -6.41 -0.64
C ALA A 91 0.54 -7.52 -0.45
N ILE A 92 1.32 -7.46 0.63
CA ILE A 92 2.31 -8.49 0.95
C ILE A 92 1.62 -9.82 1.25
N LYS A 93 0.59 -9.87 2.11
CA LYS A 93 -0.15 -11.10 2.40
C LYS A 93 -0.70 -11.78 1.14
N ARG A 94 -1.26 -10.98 0.22
CA ARG A 94 -1.77 -11.50 -1.06
C ARG A 94 -0.64 -12.12 -1.89
N GLN A 95 0.52 -11.49 -1.94
CA GLN A 95 1.68 -12.00 -2.67
C GLN A 95 2.23 -13.28 -2.06
N LEU A 96 2.40 -13.31 -0.73
CA LEU A 96 2.88 -14.51 -0.02
C LEU A 96 1.95 -15.72 -0.23
N GLY A 97 0.64 -15.49 -0.36
CA GLY A 97 -0.35 -16.54 -0.59
C GLY A 97 -0.47 -17.06 -2.03
N LEU A 98 0.38 -16.60 -2.96
CA LEU A 98 0.31 -17.06 -4.36
C LEU A 98 0.72 -18.53 -4.49
N LYS A 99 -0.10 -19.28 -5.24
CA LYS A 99 0.13 -20.69 -5.57
C LYS A 99 0.59 -20.90 -7.01
N LYS A 100 0.86 -19.82 -7.74
CA LYS A 100 1.33 -19.85 -9.13
C LYS A 100 2.65 -19.12 -9.23
N GLN A 101 3.63 -19.79 -9.84
CA GLN A 101 4.95 -19.21 -10.08
C GLN A 101 4.84 -18.00 -11.02
N PRO A 102 5.44 -16.84 -10.65
CA PRO A 102 5.55 -15.71 -11.58
C PRO A 102 6.36 -16.11 -12.83
N LYS A 103 5.94 -15.64 -13.99
CA LYS A 103 6.63 -15.89 -15.26
C LYS A 103 7.96 -15.15 -15.37
N THR A 104 8.07 -13.99 -14.72
CA THR A 104 9.24 -13.12 -14.76
C THR A 104 9.44 -12.44 -13.42
N THR A 105 10.65 -12.00 -13.14
CA THR A 105 10.97 -11.09 -12.05
C THR A 105 11.71 -9.87 -12.58
N ARG A 106 11.56 -8.74 -11.91
CA ARG A 106 12.35 -7.52 -12.14
C ARG A 106 13.50 -7.39 -11.14
N TYR A 107 13.78 -8.46 -10.42
CA TYR A 107 14.88 -8.50 -9.46
C TYR A 107 16.19 -8.82 -10.19
N TYR A 108 17.18 -8.00 -9.89
CA TYR A 108 18.56 -8.17 -10.39
C TYR A 108 19.49 -8.15 -9.17
N GLY A 109 20.13 -9.28 -8.88
CA GLY A 109 21.02 -9.44 -7.71
C GLY A 109 22.16 -8.41 -7.71
N ASN A 110 22.74 -8.12 -8.88
CA ASN A 110 23.80 -7.11 -9.02
C ASN A 110 23.34 -5.70 -8.58
N SER A 111 22.11 -5.31 -8.93
CA SER A 111 21.57 -4.00 -8.52
C SER A 111 21.33 -3.94 -7.02
N ALA A 112 20.87 -5.03 -6.42
CA ALA A 112 20.66 -5.11 -4.99
C ALA A 112 21.99 -5.11 -4.21
N ASN A 113 22.99 -5.84 -4.69
CA ASN A 113 24.34 -5.85 -4.12
C ASN A 113 25.03 -4.49 -4.24
N ALA A 114 24.81 -3.75 -5.34
CA ALA A 114 25.36 -2.41 -5.50
C ALA A 114 24.81 -1.41 -4.47
N GLU A 115 23.52 -1.55 -4.06
CA GLU A 115 22.93 -0.75 -2.98
C GLU A 115 23.40 -1.23 -1.60
N PHE A 116 23.47 -2.55 -1.39
CA PHE A 116 23.86 -3.18 -0.12
C PHE A 116 24.80 -4.38 -0.39
N PRO A 117 26.12 -4.20 -0.20
CA PRO A 117 27.14 -5.20 -0.53
C PRO A 117 27.01 -6.56 0.17
N PHE A 118 26.24 -6.65 1.25
CA PHE A 118 25.99 -7.91 1.95
C PHE A 118 24.94 -8.80 1.25
N ILE A 119 24.25 -8.30 0.21
CA ILE A 119 23.28 -9.09 -0.55
C ILE A 119 24.04 -9.93 -1.57
N ASP A 120 23.84 -11.25 -1.51
CA ASP A 120 24.43 -12.19 -2.47
C ASP A 120 23.78 -12.04 -3.85
N VAL A 121 24.60 -11.78 -4.87
CA VAL A 121 24.15 -11.61 -6.25
C VAL A 121 23.48 -12.85 -6.83
N ASN A 122 23.82 -14.03 -6.30
CA ASN A 122 23.29 -15.32 -6.75
C ASN A 122 22.00 -15.72 -6.02
N PHE A 123 21.61 -15.00 -4.98
CA PHE A 123 20.34 -15.26 -4.29
C PHE A 123 19.16 -14.72 -5.10
N CYS A 124 18.90 -15.38 -6.24
CA CYS A 124 17.88 -15.04 -7.22
C CYS A 124 16.87 -16.19 -7.38
N PRO A 125 15.62 -15.90 -7.76
CA PRO A 125 14.64 -16.92 -8.11
C PRO A 125 15.10 -17.75 -9.30
N ASP A 126 14.97 -19.08 -9.17
CA ASP A 126 15.24 -20.03 -10.24
C ASP A 126 14.00 -20.27 -11.10
N PHE A 127 14.11 -20.06 -12.41
CA PHE A 127 13.06 -20.34 -13.38
C PHE A 127 13.23 -21.72 -14.07
N THR A 128 14.42 -22.32 -13.94
CA THR A 128 14.80 -23.54 -14.68
C THR A 128 14.39 -24.84 -14.00
N SER A 129 14.19 -24.85 -12.70
CA SER A 129 13.98 -26.08 -11.92
C SER A 129 12.62 -26.78 -12.15
N GLN A 130 11.70 -26.18 -12.93
CA GLN A 130 10.38 -26.80 -13.24
C GLN A 130 10.16 -27.12 -14.73
N GLN A 131 11.04 -26.73 -15.63
CA GLN A 131 10.92 -27.10 -17.07
C GLN A 131 11.41 -28.50 -17.39
N SER A 132 12.29 -29.07 -16.57
CA SER A 132 12.81 -30.41 -16.75
C SER A 132 11.82 -31.54 -16.41
N ILE A 133 10.89 -31.30 -15.50
CA ILE A 133 9.92 -32.35 -15.07
C ILE A 133 8.75 -32.49 -16.05
N VAL A 134 8.45 -31.45 -16.87
CA VAL A 134 7.34 -31.49 -17.83
C VAL A 134 7.75 -32.08 -19.18
N ARG A 135 9.07 -32.21 -19.51
CA ARG A 135 9.52 -32.69 -20.81
C ARG A 135 9.80 -34.20 -20.89
N GLU A 136 9.85 -34.92 -19.76
CA GLU A 136 10.12 -36.38 -19.78
C GLU A 136 8.91 -37.27 -19.94
N ASN A 137 7.67 -36.72 -20.06
CA ASN A 137 6.45 -37.53 -20.18
C ASN A 137 5.74 -37.46 -21.55
N PHE A 138 6.43 -37.12 -22.64
CA PHE A 138 5.77 -36.99 -23.95
C PHE A 138 6.39 -37.87 -25.09
N ASP A 139 7.33 -38.72 -24.82
CA ASP A 139 7.83 -39.68 -25.83
C ASP A 139 7.94 -41.07 -25.22
N SER A 140 6.90 -41.86 -25.29
CA SER A 140 6.94 -43.31 -25.58
C SER A 140 5.53 -43.88 -25.67
N ASP A 141 5.06 -43.99 -26.89
CA ASP A 141 4.00 -44.91 -27.28
C ASP A 141 4.40 -46.35 -27.05
N ASN A 142 3.40 -47.15 -26.71
CA ASN A 142 3.34 -48.61 -26.75
C ASN A 142 3.91 -49.39 -25.56
N ASN A 143 3.05 -49.80 -24.63
CA ASN A 143 2.61 -51.17 -24.43
C ASN A 143 1.62 -51.33 -23.28
N GLU A 144 0.51 -51.98 -23.59
CA GLU A 144 -0.52 -52.39 -22.65
C GLU A 144 0.01 -53.40 -21.62
N SER A 145 -0.42 -53.24 -20.44
CA SER A 145 -0.92 -54.21 -19.46
C SER A 145 -0.31 -54.07 -18.06
N ASN A 146 -1.21 -53.88 -17.09
CA ASN A 146 -1.03 -54.25 -15.70
C ASN A 146 0.07 -53.57 -14.88
N TYR A 147 -0.17 -52.34 -14.39
CA TYR A 147 0.21 -51.91 -13.04
C TYR A 147 -0.63 -50.67 -12.64
N SER A 148 -1.91 -50.89 -12.45
CA SER A 148 -2.75 -49.93 -11.72
C SER A 148 -2.50 -50.10 -10.22
N ASN A 149 -1.60 -49.34 -9.69
CA ASN A 149 -1.48 -48.93 -8.30
C ASN A 149 -0.01 -48.65 -7.97
N MET A 150 0.36 -47.40 -8.00
CA MET A 150 1.54 -46.77 -7.41
C MET A 150 2.26 -45.82 -8.36
N LEU A 151 1.62 -44.71 -8.64
CA LEU A 151 2.32 -43.46 -8.95
C LEU A 151 1.26 -42.36 -8.96
N GLN A 152 0.73 -42.03 -7.77
CA GLN A 152 0.27 -40.68 -7.55
C GLN A 152 1.50 -39.79 -7.68
N SER A 153 1.77 -39.29 -8.91
CA SER A 153 2.73 -38.23 -9.13
C SER A 153 2.29 -37.07 -8.24
N LYS A 154 2.99 -36.86 -7.13
CA LYS A 154 2.80 -35.69 -6.27
C LYS A 154 3.02 -34.48 -7.17
N LYS A 155 1.92 -33.89 -7.65
CA LYS A 155 1.95 -32.63 -8.39
C LYS A 155 2.59 -31.61 -7.46
N ILE A 156 3.85 -31.27 -7.72
CA ILE A 156 4.55 -30.26 -6.92
C ILE A 156 3.82 -28.94 -7.16
N ILE A 157 3.00 -28.55 -6.19
CA ILE A 157 2.28 -27.30 -6.23
C ILE A 157 3.25 -26.21 -5.83
N PHE A 158 3.54 -25.29 -6.74
CA PHE A 158 4.35 -24.11 -6.44
C PHE A 158 3.72 -23.34 -5.28
N THR A 159 4.52 -23.00 -4.29
CA THR A 159 4.16 -22.13 -3.16
C THR A 159 5.13 -20.98 -3.14
N PHE A 160 4.61 -19.74 -3.28
CA PHE A 160 5.45 -18.53 -3.30
C PHE A 160 6.17 -18.33 -1.96
N CYS A 161 5.47 -18.58 -0.87
CA CYS A 161 5.99 -18.56 0.49
C CYS A 161 5.25 -19.60 1.33
N PRO A 162 5.96 -20.51 2.03
CA PRO A 162 5.32 -21.42 2.97
C PRO A 162 4.54 -20.66 4.06
N PRO A 163 3.33 -21.11 4.45
CA PRO A 163 2.45 -20.38 5.36
C PRO A 163 3.06 -20.05 6.72
N GLU A 164 3.97 -20.87 7.23
CA GLU A 164 4.68 -20.69 8.50
C GLU A 164 5.49 -19.41 8.56
N HIS A 165 6.00 -18.92 7.42
CA HIS A 165 6.78 -17.69 7.32
C HIS A 165 5.93 -16.42 7.21
N HIS A 166 4.63 -16.53 6.85
CA HIS A 166 3.79 -15.36 6.54
C HIS A 166 3.71 -14.36 7.69
N ASN A 167 3.42 -14.86 8.91
CA ASN A 167 3.25 -13.98 10.07
C ASN A 167 4.55 -13.29 10.46
N TYR A 168 5.67 -13.99 10.40
CA TYR A 168 6.97 -13.43 10.73
C TYR A 168 7.34 -12.30 9.76
N ILE A 169 7.22 -12.53 8.45
CA ILE A 169 7.48 -11.52 7.41
C ILE A 169 6.60 -10.27 7.63
N ILE A 170 5.30 -10.46 7.89
CA ILE A 170 4.38 -9.34 8.14
C ILE A 170 4.75 -8.57 9.40
N ASN A 171 5.24 -9.25 10.45
CA ASN A 171 5.68 -8.61 11.68
C ASN A 171 6.97 -7.80 11.46
N LEU A 172 7.94 -8.35 10.71
CA LEU A 172 9.15 -7.61 10.32
C LEU A 172 8.82 -6.35 9.53
N VAL A 173 7.98 -6.46 8.50
CA VAL A 173 7.55 -5.30 7.71
C VAL A 173 6.83 -4.27 8.60
N THR A 174 6.01 -4.72 9.54
CA THR A 174 5.31 -3.82 10.48
C THR A 174 6.28 -3.12 11.42
N LYS A 175 7.31 -3.83 11.91
CA LYS A 175 8.41 -3.27 12.70
C LYS A 175 9.13 -2.19 11.90
N HIS A 176 9.58 -2.52 10.68
CA HIS A 176 10.31 -1.59 9.82
C HIS A 176 9.48 -0.35 9.42
N PHE A 177 8.17 -0.52 9.21
CA PHE A 177 7.27 0.61 8.96
C PHE A 177 7.24 1.61 10.12
N ASN A 178 7.26 1.12 11.38
CA ASN A 178 7.12 1.95 12.57
C ASN A 178 8.42 2.58 13.06
N GLN A 179 9.59 2.12 12.59
CA GLN A 179 10.87 2.69 12.96
C GLN A 179 11.00 4.14 12.51
N HIS A 180 11.60 4.99 13.36
CA HIS A 180 11.87 6.38 13.05
C HIS A 180 13.06 6.88 13.86
N PRO A 181 13.91 7.80 13.34
CA PRO A 181 15.06 8.33 14.07
C PRO A 181 14.74 8.96 15.43
N TYR A 182 13.52 9.48 15.61
CA TYR A 182 13.06 10.06 16.88
C TYR A 182 12.44 9.04 17.85
N ILE A 183 12.42 7.78 17.47
CA ILE A 183 11.91 6.69 18.31
C ILE A 183 13.08 5.76 18.63
N PRO A 184 13.46 5.57 19.90
CA PRO A 184 14.55 4.69 20.26
C PRO A 184 14.21 3.24 19.88
N ALA A 185 15.20 2.49 19.45
CA ALA A 185 15.08 1.07 19.21
C ALA A 185 15.00 0.28 20.55
N ASN A 186 14.85 -1.03 20.47
CA ASN A 186 14.73 -1.89 21.67
C ASN A 186 15.99 -1.85 22.58
N ASP A 187 17.14 -1.49 22.03
CA ASP A 187 18.39 -1.26 22.74
C ASP A 187 18.52 0.16 23.33
N MET A 188 17.44 0.95 23.28
CA MET A 188 17.36 2.35 23.73
C MET A 188 18.28 3.30 22.94
N GLN A 189 18.79 2.88 21.77
CA GLN A 189 19.60 3.74 20.89
C GLN A 189 18.75 4.37 19.79
N TYR A 190 19.22 5.55 19.33
CA TYR A 190 18.64 6.27 18.20
C TYR A 190 19.51 6.03 16.96
N TYR A 191 18.87 5.65 15.86
CA TYR A 191 19.55 5.36 14.61
C TYR A 191 19.22 6.41 13.55
N LEU A 192 20.19 6.69 12.69
CA LEU A 192 19.98 7.56 11.52
C LEU A 192 19.07 6.87 10.49
N PRO A 193 18.39 7.65 9.61
CA PRO A 193 17.48 7.08 8.61
C PRO A 193 18.11 6.00 7.73
N ASN A 194 19.37 6.22 7.28
CA ASN A 194 20.10 5.25 6.46
C ASN A 194 20.49 3.99 7.24
N GLN A 195 20.85 4.11 8.51
CA GLN A 195 21.13 2.97 9.38
C GLN A 195 19.87 2.13 9.59
N ILE A 196 18.72 2.78 9.83
CA ILE A 196 17.43 2.07 9.96
C ILE A 196 17.12 1.30 8.68
N HIS A 197 17.32 1.92 7.50
CA HIS A 197 17.10 1.26 6.22
C HIS A 197 18.03 0.06 6.04
N GLU A 198 19.33 0.24 6.28
CA GLU A 198 20.31 -0.85 6.15
C GLU A 198 19.99 -2.03 7.08
N VAL A 199 19.71 -1.74 8.36
CA VAL A 199 19.36 -2.78 9.35
C VAL A 199 18.08 -3.50 8.93
N ALA A 200 17.06 -2.79 8.47
CA ALA A 200 15.81 -3.38 8.01
C ALA A 200 16.00 -4.28 6.79
N VAL A 201 16.80 -3.84 5.81
CA VAL A 201 17.15 -4.64 4.63
C VAL A 201 17.92 -5.89 5.04
N ARG A 202 18.93 -5.74 5.91
CA ARG A 202 19.73 -6.85 6.41
C ARG A 202 18.87 -7.89 7.14
N GLU A 203 17.98 -7.45 8.01
CA GLU A 203 17.13 -8.34 8.81
C GLU A 203 16.20 -9.18 7.92
N ILE A 204 15.48 -8.56 6.99
CA ILE A 204 14.56 -9.28 6.11
C ILE A 204 15.30 -10.14 5.08
N TYR A 205 16.45 -9.67 4.56
CA TYR A 205 17.28 -10.43 3.63
C TYR A 205 17.84 -11.68 4.28
N THR A 206 18.47 -11.55 5.47
CA THR A 206 19.02 -12.69 6.21
C THR A 206 17.94 -13.72 6.48
N TYR A 207 16.76 -13.29 6.96
CA TYR A 207 15.65 -14.20 7.14
C TYR A 207 15.25 -14.95 5.87
N CYS A 208 15.14 -14.24 4.75
CA CYS A 208 14.80 -14.87 3.46
C CYS A 208 15.92 -15.83 3.00
N LYS A 209 17.20 -15.49 3.22
CA LYS A 209 18.35 -16.31 2.84
C LYS A 209 18.43 -17.58 3.67
N ASP A 210 18.28 -17.49 4.99
CA ASP A 210 18.35 -18.62 5.91
C ASP A 210 17.22 -19.65 5.67
N ASN A 211 16.10 -19.21 5.12
CA ASN A 211 14.93 -20.04 4.81
C ASN A 211 14.75 -20.32 3.30
N ASP A 212 15.74 -20.02 2.47
CA ASP A 212 15.74 -20.19 0.99
C ASP A 212 14.50 -19.56 0.29
N LEU A 213 14.02 -18.41 0.78
CA LEU A 213 12.83 -17.70 0.28
C LEU A 213 13.20 -16.73 -0.85
N LYS A 214 13.82 -17.20 -1.93
CA LYS A 214 14.32 -16.38 -3.06
C LYS A 214 13.19 -15.55 -3.72
N TRP A 215 12.00 -16.14 -3.94
CA TRP A 215 10.84 -15.46 -4.51
C TRP A 215 10.31 -14.34 -3.62
N VAL A 216 10.26 -14.59 -2.31
CA VAL A 216 9.83 -13.61 -1.32
C VAL A 216 10.79 -12.44 -1.28
N TRP A 217 12.09 -12.71 -1.20
CA TRP A 217 13.12 -11.68 -1.23
C TRP A 217 13.04 -10.81 -2.47
N SER A 218 13.02 -11.43 -3.66
CA SER A 218 12.96 -10.72 -4.93
C SER A 218 11.75 -9.77 -5.02
N TYR A 219 10.59 -10.21 -4.55
CA TYR A 219 9.39 -9.38 -4.48
C TYR A 219 9.53 -8.24 -3.47
N LEU A 220 9.99 -8.55 -2.26
CA LEU A 220 10.14 -7.55 -1.20
C LEU A 220 11.14 -6.47 -1.60
N TRP A 221 12.25 -6.85 -2.22
CA TRP A 221 13.23 -5.91 -2.73
C TRP A 221 12.64 -4.96 -3.78
N VAL A 222 12.09 -5.51 -4.85
CA VAL A 222 11.61 -4.74 -6.01
C VAL A 222 10.44 -3.82 -5.63
N GLU A 223 9.56 -4.29 -4.77
CA GLU A 223 8.31 -3.57 -4.48
C GLU A 223 8.38 -2.68 -3.23
N TRP A 224 9.36 -2.93 -2.30
CA TRP A 224 9.32 -2.30 -1.00
C TRP A 224 10.68 -1.82 -0.45
N TYR A 225 11.75 -2.63 -0.53
CA TYR A 225 12.99 -2.39 0.22
C TYR A 225 14.09 -1.65 -0.54
N SER A 226 14.03 -1.58 -1.89
CA SER A 226 15.01 -0.79 -2.65
C SER A 226 14.96 0.69 -2.26
N SER A 227 16.07 1.41 -2.41
CA SER A 227 16.20 2.82 -2.04
C SER A 227 15.17 3.73 -2.71
N SER A 228 14.68 3.35 -3.90
CA SER A 228 13.62 4.06 -4.61
C SER A 228 12.21 3.83 -4.03
N LYS A 229 11.98 2.71 -3.33
CA LYS A 229 10.67 2.33 -2.79
C LYS A 229 10.53 2.62 -1.30
N TRP A 230 11.61 2.44 -0.55
CA TRP A 230 11.67 2.66 0.89
C TRP A 230 11.04 4.00 1.33
N PRO A 231 11.34 5.16 0.70
CA PRO A 231 10.77 6.44 1.13
C PRO A 231 9.26 6.57 0.96
N THR A 232 8.60 5.69 0.21
CA THR A 232 7.16 5.79 0.02
C THR A 232 6.37 5.21 1.19
N TRP A 233 6.93 4.30 1.96
CA TRP A 233 6.21 3.59 3.01
C TRP A 233 6.89 3.62 4.38
N ALA A 234 8.21 3.59 4.47
CA ALA A 234 8.93 3.60 5.72
C ALA A 234 8.90 5.00 6.37
N ARG A 235 8.50 5.07 7.63
CA ARG A 235 8.43 6.32 8.38
C ARG A 235 9.83 6.91 8.63
N SER A 236 10.84 6.04 8.77
CA SER A 236 12.25 6.43 8.98
C SER A 236 12.86 7.28 7.86
N ALA A 237 12.30 7.22 6.66
CA ALA A 237 12.78 8.02 5.52
C ALA A 237 12.23 9.45 5.50
N LYS A 238 11.48 9.86 6.52
CA LYS A 238 10.86 11.18 6.62
C LYS A 238 11.44 11.95 7.79
N LYS A 239 11.47 13.28 7.70
CA LYS A 239 11.94 14.13 8.81
C LYS A 239 10.97 14.13 9.97
N GLU A 240 9.69 14.06 9.68
CA GLU A 240 8.61 14.10 10.65
C GLU A 240 7.84 12.78 10.71
N ILE A 241 7.19 12.54 11.84
CA ILE A 241 6.36 11.35 12.02
C ILE A 241 4.93 11.67 11.57
N SER A 242 4.43 10.98 10.54
CA SER A 242 3.03 11.06 10.15
C SER A 242 2.11 10.66 11.31
N VAL A 243 1.11 11.48 11.62
CA VAL A 243 0.10 11.17 12.65
C VAL A 243 -0.67 9.89 12.28
N LEU A 244 -1.08 9.79 11.03
CA LEU A 244 -1.81 8.62 10.54
C LEU A 244 -0.86 7.50 10.13
N LYS A 245 -1.28 6.26 10.42
CA LYS A 245 -0.63 5.02 9.93
C LYS A 245 -1.45 4.32 8.85
N THR A 246 -2.74 4.65 8.78
CA THR A 246 -3.71 3.98 7.88
C THR A 246 -4.71 4.98 7.32
N THR A 247 -5.33 4.60 6.21
CA THR A 247 -6.42 5.35 5.56
C THR A 247 -7.79 5.08 6.20
N MET A 248 -7.84 4.64 7.48
CA MET A 248 -9.10 4.30 8.16
C MET A 248 -10.10 5.46 8.22
N ILE A 249 -9.61 6.70 8.28
CA ILE A 249 -10.48 7.89 8.24
C ILE A 249 -11.24 7.97 6.91
N VAL A 250 -10.58 7.61 5.79
CA VAL A 250 -11.21 7.57 4.46
C VAL A 250 -12.19 6.40 4.38
N GLU A 251 -11.83 5.23 4.91
CA GLU A 251 -12.75 4.08 4.93
C GLU A 251 -13.97 4.36 5.80
N SER A 252 -13.80 5.01 6.95
CA SER A 252 -14.90 5.45 7.82
C SER A 252 -15.81 6.45 7.12
N HIS A 253 -15.24 7.40 6.37
CA HIS A 253 -15.97 8.34 5.54
C HIS A 253 -16.82 7.63 4.47
N TRP A 254 -16.23 6.66 3.74
CA TRP A 254 -16.98 5.86 2.76
C TRP A 254 -18.07 5.00 3.39
N ARG A 255 -17.80 4.44 4.57
CA ARG A 255 -18.81 3.70 5.33
C ARG A 255 -19.99 4.59 5.68
N LEU A 256 -19.71 5.81 6.18
CA LEU A 256 -20.73 6.80 6.50
C LEU A 256 -21.61 7.13 5.29
N ILE A 257 -21.02 7.42 4.14
CA ILE A 257 -21.77 7.71 2.91
C ILE A 257 -22.63 6.51 2.51
N LYS A 258 -22.05 5.32 2.43
CA LYS A 258 -22.72 4.12 1.95
C LYS A 258 -23.85 3.66 2.85
N HIS A 259 -23.65 3.69 4.16
CA HIS A 259 -24.63 3.10 5.11
C HIS A 259 -25.64 4.10 5.63
N ASN A 260 -25.32 5.39 5.72
CA ASN A 260 -26.23 6.35 6.31
C ASN A 260 -26.97 7.21 5.29
N TYR A 261 -26.39 7.42 4.09
CA TYR A 261 -26.93 8.35 3.13
C TYR A 261 -27.45 7.69 1.84
N ILE A 262 -26.74 6.68 1.33
CA ILE A 262 -27.12 6.06 0.05
C ILE A 262 -27.62 4.61 0.16
N ASN A 263 -27.73 4.08 1.38
CA ASN A 263 -28.16 2.71 1.63
C ASN A 263 -29.57 2.37 1.09
N LYS A 264 -30.44 3.37 1.00
CA LYS A 264 -31.80 3.24 0.48
C LYS A 264 -31.90 3.29 -1.05
N PHE A 265 -30.78 3.62 -1.72
CA PHE A 265 -30.74 3.78 -3.16
C PHE A 265 -29.90 2.69 -3.80
N ASN A 266 -30.49 1.96 -4.74
CA ASN A 266 -29.72 1.05 -5.57
C ASN A 266 -29.08 1.86 -6.72
N LYS A 267 -27.80 2.23 -6.58
CA LYS A 267 -27.04 3.08 -7.53
C LYS A 267 -27.74 4.42 -7.81
N PRO A 268 -27.71 5.37 -6.88
CA PRO A 268 -28.35 6.67 -7.02
C PRO A 268 -27.87 7.41 -8.28
N ARG A 269 -28.68 8.30 -8.78
CA ARG A 269 -28.29 9.26 -9.83
C ARG A 269 -27.15 10.14 -9.31
N VAL A 270 -26.33 10.63 -10.23
CA VAL A 270 -25.15 11.45 -9.85
C VAL A 270 -25.55 12.77 -9.19
N ASP A 271 -26.60 13.42 -9.71
CA ASP A 271 -27.15 14.64 -9.13
C ASP A 271 -27.61 14.45 -7.66
N LEU A 272 -28.29 13.33 -7.37
CA LEU A 272 -28.67 12.98 -6.01
C LEU A 272 -27.44 12.72 -5.13
N LEU A 273 -26.42 12.05 -5.65
CA LEU A 273 -25.18 11.82 -4.92
C LEU A 273 -24.50 13.16 -4.57
N VAL A 274 -24.36 14.07 -5.55
CA VAL A 274 -23.78 15.39 -5.33
C VAL A 274 -24.62 16.18 -4.30
N TRP A 275 -25.94 16.18 -4.41
CA TRP A 275 -26.82 16.82 -3.45
C TRP A 275 -26.61 16.26 -2.03
N ILE A 276 -26.50 14.93 -1.89
CA ILE A 276 -26.22 14.30 -0.58
C ILE A 276 -24.90 14.79 0.00
N LEU A 277 -23.83 14.86 -0.82
CA LEU A 277 -22.51 15.29 -0.38
C LEU A 277 -22.54 16.76 0.10
N VAL A 278 -23.22 17.63 -0.62
CA VAL A 278 -23.23 19.07 -0.35
C VAL A 278 -24.26 19.43 0.72
N GLU A 279 -25.53 18.98 0.60
CA GLU A 279 -26.63 19.45 1.42
C GLU A 279 -26.85 18.62 2.71
N ARG A 280 -26.30 17.38 2.76
CA ARG A 280 -26.53 16.49 3.90
C ARG A 280 -25.24 16.17 4.66
N LEU A 281 -24.18 15.94 3.95
CA LEU A 281 -22.94 15.49 4.56
C LEU A 281 -22.05 16.67 5.00
N LEU A 282 -21.88 17.68 4.16
CA LEU A 282 -21.04 18.84 4.45
C LEU A 282 -21.47 19.60 5.72
N PRO A 283 -22.77 19.92 5.95
CA PRO A 283 -23.20 20.58 7.19
C PRO A 283 -22.82 19.83 8.46
N ARG A 284 -22.88 18.50 8.42
CA ARG A 284 -22.45 17.65 9.56
C ARG A 284 -20.97 17.84 9.88
N TYR A 285 -20.11 17.99 8.86
CA TYR A 285 -18.68 18.22 9.07
C TYR A 285 -18.40 19.64 9.54
N ILE A 286 -19.16 20.63 9.08
CA ILE A 286 -19.07 22.01 9.57
C ILE A 286 -19.37 22.07 11.07
N ILE A 287 -20.46 21.46 11.53
CA ILE A 287 -20.82 21.38 12.96
C ILE A 287 -19.69 20.72 13.75
N LYS A 288 -19.18 19.58 13.27
CA LYS A 288 -18.07 18.89 13.94
C LYS A 288 -16.80 19.75 14.03
N MET A 289 -16.49 20.54 13.01
CA MET A 289 -15.34 21.45 13.04
C MET A 289 -15.54 22.54 14.11
N GLN A 290 -16.75 23.15 14.17
CA GLN A 290 -17.10 24.14 15.19
C GLN A 290 -17.00 23.57 16.62
N ASP A 291 -17.43 22.32 16.80
CA ASP A 291 -17.32 21.63 18.09
C ASP A 291 -15.86 21.43 18.50
N LEU A 292 -14.98 21.05 17.55
CA LEU A 292 -13.55 20.91 17.82
C LEU A 292 -12.89 22.23 18.18
N GLU A 293 -13.20 23.30 17.45
CA GLU A 293 -12.69 24.65 17.74
C GLU A 293 -13.13 25.14 19.13
N SER A 294 -14.38 24.90 19.49
CA SER A 294 -14.95 25.26 20.81
C SER A 294 -14.27 24.46 21.92
N ASN A 295 -14.11 23.15 21.76
CA ASN A 295 -13.47 22.29 22.75
C ASN A 295 -11.96 22.58 22.89
N SER A 296 -11.27 22.93 21.80
CA SER A 296 -9.86 23.33 21.82
C SER A 296 -9.66 24.58 22.66
N LYS A 297 -10.50 25.60 22.50
CA LYS A 297 -10.46 26.81 23.32
C LYS A 297 -10.68 26.50 24.80
N THR A 298 -11.60 25.60 25.12
CA THR A 298 -11.92 25.21 26.52
C THR A 298 -10.73 24.44 27.14
N ARG A 299 -10.08 23.53 26.38
CA ARG A 299 -8.88 22.79 26.85
C ARG A 299 -7.70 23.74 27.13
N THR A 300 -7.49 24.74 26.28
CA THR A 300 -6.41 25.73 26.46
C THR A 300 -6.64 26.56 27.73
N ILE A 301 -7.89 26.97 28.01
CA ILE A 301 -8.22 27.68 29.23
C ILE A 301 -8.04 26.82 30.49
N ALA A 302 -8.41 25.54 30.43
CA ALA A 302 -8.28 24.63 31.57
C ALA A 302 -6.80 24.29 31.91
N SER A 303 -5.88 24.33 30.94
CA SER A 303 -4.44 24.09 31.17
C SER A 303 -3.70 25.25 31.85
N TRP A 304 -4.32 26.44 31.96
CA TRP A 304 -3.75 27.64 32.56
C TRP A 304 -4.29 27.95 33.98
N ARG A 305 -5.07 27.04 34.57
CA ARG A 305 -5.46 27.20 35.97
C ARG A 305 -4.47 26.51 36.87
N PRO A 306 -3.80 27.24 37.83
CA PRO A 306 -2.86 26.68 38.78
C PRO A 306 -3.49 25.68 39.76
#